data_c2cc582a3fef984835a59bc2261ae201
#
_entry.id   c2cc582a3fef984835a59bc2261ae201
#
_cell.length_a   1.000
_cell.length_b   1.000
_cell.length_c   1.000
_cell.angle_alpha   90.00
_cell.angle_beta   90.00
_cell.angle_gamma   90.00
#
_symmetry.space_group_name_H-M   'P 1'
#
loop_
_entity.id
_entity.type
_entity.pdbx_description
1 polymer ?
#
loop_
_entity_poly.entity_id
_entity_poly.type
_entity_poly.pdbx_seq_one_letter_code
_entity_poly.pdbx_strand_id
1 'polypeptide(L)'
;MRVEFVGDATEIGKVARQSTEQTTEPTPLNIQLTKLANLIGKIGFSVAGLAFAIFFIKDVVLVYDFASFHTFEQWLPALKATLQYFMMAVTLIVVAVPEGLPMSVTLSLALNMRRMLSTNNLVRKMHACETMGAITVICTDKTGTLTQNLMQVYEPNFYGLKDGKEIGEDDLSKLVMEGISANSTAFLEETTPEEKPKGVGNPTEVALLLWLNSQQRNYLELREGVKVLDQLTFSTERKFMATLVHSPLIGKKILYVKGAPEIVLGKCKDVLLDGKRCLLYTSPSPRDMRR
;
A
#
# COMPACT_ATOMS: atom_id res chain seq x y z
N MET A 1 -18.02 5.51 -27.55
CA MET A 1 -16.70 5.20 -27.03
C MET A 1 -16.13 4.04 -27.84
N ARG A 2 -14.94 4.15 -28.44
CA ARG A 2 -14.30 3.08 -29.21
C ARG A 2 -13.23 2.43 -28.32
N VAL A 3 -13.30 1.12 -28.15
CA VAL A 3 -12.28 0.37 -27.41
C VAL A 3 -11.08 0.19 -28.34
N GLU A 4 -9.87 0.62 -27.91
CA GLU A 4 -8.62 0.51 -28.70
C GLU A 4 -7.81 -0.70 -28.30
N PHE A 5 -7.74 -0.99 -26.98
CA PHE A 5 -6.95 -2.11 -26.43
C PHE A 5 -7.78 -2.88 -25.41
N VAL A 6 -7.54 -4.19 -25.31
CA VAL A 6 -8.19 -5.09 -24.34
C VAL A 6 -7.12 -5.98 -23.65
N GLY A 7 -7.43 -6.46 -22.45
CA GLY A 7 -6.56 -7.37 -21.69
C GLY A 7 -5.17 -6.78 -21.42
N ASP A 8 -4.13 -7.58 -21.67
CA ASP A 8 -2.72 -7.23 -21.38
C ASP A 8 -2.17 -6.09 -22.24
N ALA A 9 -2.86 -5.75 -23.35
CA ALA A 9 -2.47 -4.65 -24.21
C ALA A 9 -2.91 -3.28 -23.66
N THR A 10 -3.80 -3.25 -22.66
CA THR A 10 -4.19 -2.01 -21.98
C THR A 10 -3.06 -1.48 -21.11
N GLU A 11 -3.09 -0.19 -20.75
CA GLU A 11 -2.09 0.39 -19.83
C GLU A 11 -2.11 -0.32 -18.45
N ILE A 12 -3.29 -0.66 -17.95
CA ILE A 12 -3.43 -1.45 -16.71
C ILE A 12 -2.83 -2.85 -16.88
N GLY A 13 -3.05 -3.51 -18.02
CA GLY A 13 -2.47 -4.82 -18.32
C GLY A 13 -0.94 -4.79 -18.36
N LYS A 14 -0.34 -3.77 -18.98
CA LYS A 14 1.12 -3.58 -19.01
C LYS A 14 1.69 -3.38 -17.60
N VAL A 15 1.07 -2.56 -16.77
CA VAL A 15 1.47 -2.34 -15.37
C VAL A 15 1.35 -3.63 -14.56
N ALA A 16 0.26 -4.38 -14.71
CA ALA A 16 0.06 -5.66 -14.04
C ALA A 16 1.15 -6.68 -14.43
N ARG A 17 1.51 -6.74 -15.72
CA ARG A 17 2.57 -7.62 -16.21
C ARG A 17 3.94 -7.22 -15.66
N GLN A 18 4.30 -5.95 -15.70
CA GLN A 18 5.54 -5.45 -15.11
C GLN A 18 5.63 -5.70 -13.59
N SER A 19 4.52 -5.61 -12.87
CA SER A 19 4.43 -5.97 -11.45
C SER A 19 4.63 -7.46 -11.19
N THR A 20 4.33 -8.32 -12.18
CA THR A 20 4.42 -9.78 -12.04
C THR A 20 5.80 -10.30 -12.47
N GLU A 21 6.48 -9.63 -13.38
CA GLU A 21 7.86 -9.90 -13.82
C GLU A 21 8.88 -9.41 -12.78
N GLN A 22 8.71 -9.79 -11.52
CA GLN A 22 9.70 -9.47 -10.49
C GLN A 22 10.92 -10.39 -10.67
N THR A 23 12.06 -9.79 -10.96
CA THR A 23 13.39 -10.41 -10.76
C THR A 23 13.47 -10.91 -9.33
N THR A 24 13.68 -12.20 -9.18
CA THR A 24 13.86 -12.84 -7.86
C THR A 24 15.26 -12.49 -7.36
N GLU A 25 15.44 -11.27 -6.87
CA GLU A 25 16.70 -10.92 -6.21
C GLU A 25 16.88 -11.77 -4.96
N PRO A 26 18.12 -12.29 -4.72
CA PRO A 26 18.39 -13.10 -3.55
C PRO A 26 18.23 -12.24 -2.29
N THR A 27 17.54 -12.79 -1.29
CA THR A 27 17.34 -12.11 -0.01
C THR A 27 18.64 -11.92 0.77
N PRO A 28 18.75 -10.90 1.64
CA PRO A 28 19.96 -10.67 2.45
C PRO A 28 20.37 -11.90 3.25
N LEU A 29 19.41 -12.64 3.82
CA LEU A 29 19.67 -13.88 4.56
C LEU A 29 20.24 -14.96 3.66
N ASN A 30 19.68 -15.15 2.45
CA ASN A 30 20.17 -16.13 1.49
C ASN A 30 21.62 -15.84 1.08
N ILE A 31 21.96 -14.56 0.90
CA ILE A 31 23.37 -14.16 0.63
C ILE A 31 24.28 -14.52 1.81
N GLN A 32 23.85 -14.25 3.05
CA GLN A 32 24.64 -14.58 4.24
C GLN A 32 24.77 -16.08 4.43
N LEU A 33 23.69 -16.85 4.24
CA LEU A 33 23.71 -18.32 4.31
C LEU A 33 24.64 -18.95 3.26
N THR A 34 24.61 -18.43 2.03
CA THR A 34 25.51 -18.89 0.97
C THR A 34 26.97 -18.59 1.31
N LYS A 35 27.28 -17.41 1.86
CA LYS A 35 28.63 -17.09 2.33
C LYS A 35 29.09 -18.04 3.44
N LEU A 36 28.22 -18.32 4.41
CA LEU A 36 28.49 -19.25 5.51
C LEU A 36 28.71 -20.68 5.00
N ALA A 37 27.84 -21.17 4.12
CA ALA A 37 27.96 -22.49 3.51
C ALA A 37 29.27 -22.63 2.71
N ASN A 38 29.65 -21.61 1.96
CA ASN A 38 30.92 -21.60 1.23
C ASN A 38 32.14 -21.59 2.18
N LEU A 39 32.08 -20.89 3.31
CA LEU A 39 33.14 -20.88 4.33
C LEU A 39 33.29 -22.28 4.96
N ILE A 40 32.18 -22.86 5.41
CA ILE A 40 32.14 -24.21 5.99
C ILE A 40 32.63 -25.25 4.99
N GLY A 41 32.19 -25.16 3.74
CA GLY A 41 32.64 -26.03 2.66
C GLY A 41 34.16 -25.97 2.45
N LYS A 42 34.74 -24.76 2.39
CA LYS A 42 36.20 -24.58 2.28
C LYS A 42 36.96 -25.21 3.44
N ILE A 43 36.49 -24.99 4.68
CA ILE A 43 37.10 -25.59 5.88
C ILE A 43 36.95 -27.11 5.82
N GLY A 44 35.76 -27.64 5.53
CA GLY A 44 35.50 -29.07 5.42
C GLY A 44 36.41 -29.76 4.37
N PHE A 45 36.51 -29.18 3.17
CA PHE A 45 37.42 -29.67 2.14
C PHE A 45 38.90 -29.66 2.56
N SER A 46 39.35 -28.59 3.25
CA SER A 46 40.71 -28.47 3.72
C SER A 46 41.04 -29.53 4.78
N VAL A 47 40.14 -29.73 5.77
CA VAL A 47 40.29 -30.72 6.82
C VAL A 47 40.25 -32.14 6.27
N ALA A 48 39.29 -32.45 5.36
CA ALA A 48 39.20 -33.77 4.77
C ALA A 48 40.40 -34.08 3.85
N GLY A 49 40.89 -33.11 3.08
CA GLY A 49 42.10 -33.27 2.25
C GLY A 49 43.35 -33.47 3.11
N LEU A 50 43.49 -32.72 4.17
CA LEU A 50 44.61 -32.86 5.11
C LEU A 50 44.58 -34.23 5.84
N ALA A 51 43.43 -34.65 6.32
CA ALA A 51 43.25 -35.97 6.92
C ALA A 51 43.55 -37.10 5.94
N PHE A 52 43.03 -37.02 4.72
CA PHE A 52 43.36 -37.98 3.64
C PHE A 52 44.87 -38.04 3.37
N ALA A 53 45.52 -36.89 3.23
CA ALA A 53 46.94 -36.82 2.96
C ALA A 53 47.80 -37.44 4.11
N ILE A 54 47.47 -37.15 5.36
CA ILE A 54 48.16 -37.68 6.53
C ILE A 54 48.04 -39.20 6.57
N PHE A 55 46.81 -39.74 6.46
CA PHE A 55 46.61 -41.19 6.56
C PHE A 55 47.16 -41.91 5.31
N PHE A 56 47.04 -41.31 4.14
CA PHE A 56 47.62 -41.87 2.92
C PHE A 56 49.14 -41.95 2.98
N ILE A 57 49.81 -40.88 3.45
CA ILE A 57 51.26 -40.88 3.62
C ILE A 57 51.67 -41.89 4.68
N LYS A 58 51.02 -41.88 5.83
CA LYS A 58 51.39 -42.73 6.96
C LYS A 58 51.21 -44.21 6.68
N ASP A 59 50.05 -44.62 6.15
CA ASP A 59 49.65 -46.03 6.11
C ASP A 59 49.80 -46.64 4.69
N VAL A 60 49.95 -45.81 3.64
CA VAL A 60 50.15 -46.28 2.32
C VAL A 60 51.59 -46.04 1.83
N VAL A 61 52.08 -44.79 1.91
CA VAL A 61 53.41 -44.45 1.37
C VAL A 61 54.55 -44.98 2.28
N LEU A 62 54.40 -44.91 3.59
CA LEU A 62 55.47 -45.35 4.54
C LEU A 62 55.43 -46.84 4.85
N VAL A 63 54.29 -47.54 4.67
CA VAL A 63 54.10 -48.95 4.99
C VAL A 63 54.39 -49.85 3.80
N TYR A 64 54.01 -49.43 2.59
CA TYR A 64 54.16 -50.22 1.37
C TYR A 64 55.37 -49.76 0.55
N ASP A 65 56.28 -50.71 0.28
CA ASP A 65 57.40 -50.46 -0.62
C ASP A 65 56.96 -50.72 -2.07
N PHE A 66 56.53 -49.64 -2.77
CA PHE A 66 56.04 -49.71 -4.15
C PHE A 66 57.04 -50.20 -5.16
N ALA A 67 58.36 -50.21 -4.84
CA ALA A 67 59.38 -50.69 -5.70
C ALA A 67 59.39 -52.23 -5.78
N SER A 68 58.87 -52.93 -4.82
CA SER A 68 58.79 -54.39 -4.75
C SER A 68 57.54 -55.01 -5.36
N PHE A 69 56.56 -54.19 -5.84
CA PHE A 69 55.30 -54.67 -6.37
C PHE A 69 55.43 -55.11 -7.83
N HIS A 70 55.41 -56.42 -8.06
CA HIS A 70 55.49 -57.04 -9.39
C HIS A 70 54.19 -57.75 -9.84
N THR A 71 53.27 -57.99 -8.89
CA THR A 71 52.03 -58.72 -9.16
C THR A 71 50.79 -57.86 -8.69
N PHE A 72 49.71 -57.99 -9.43
CA PHE A 72 48.46 -57.29 -9.13
C PHE A 72 47.94 -57.58 -7.72
N GLU A 73 48.11 -58.76 -7.19
CA GLU A 73 47.71 -59.15 -5.86
C GLU A 73 48.44 -58.33 -4.76
N GLN A 74 49.64 -57.84 -4.99
CA GLN A 74 50.43 -57.02 -4.07
C GLN A 74 49.92 -55.56 -3.99
N TRP A 75 49.22 -55.06 -5.05
CA TRP A 75 48.63 -53.76 -5.08
C TRP A 75 47.26 -53.71 -4.37
N LEU A 76 46.59 -54.85 -4.21
CA LEU A 76 45.22 -54.93 -3.68
C LEU A 76 45.09 -54.36 -2.26
N PRO A 77 46.02 -54.63 -1.29
CA PRO A 77 45.94 -54.05 0.06
C PRO A 77 46.15 -52.54 0.06
N ALA A 78 47.08 -52.01 -0.70
CA ALA A 78 47.35 -50.59 -0.81
C ALA A 78 46.19 -49.85 -1.46
N LEU A 79 45.57 -50.43 -2.50
CA LEU A 79 44.38 -49.87 -3.14
C LEU A 79 43.18 -49.87 -2.19
N LYS A 80 43.00 -50.94 -1.40
CA LYS A 80 41.93 -51.04 -0.41
C LYS A 80 42.09 -50.00 0.66
N ALA A 81 43.29 -49.79 1.21
CA ALA A 81 43.61 -48.77 2.20
C ALA A 81 43.35 -47.37 1.63
N THR A 82 43.81 -47.09 0.42
CA THR A 82 43.56 -45.79 -0.26
C THR A 82 42.06 -45.51 -0.44
N LEU A 83 41.31 -46.53 -0.87
CA LEU A 83 39.86 -46.40 -1.04
C LEU A 83 39.15 -46.13 0.30
N GLN A 84 39.61 -46.80 1.39
CA GLN A 84 39.06 -46.57 2.72
C GLN A 84 39.29 -45.14 3.23
N TYR A 85 40.50 -44.59 3.04
CA TYR A 85 40.79 -43.20 3.42
C TYR A 85 40.06 -42.19 2.52
N PHE A 86 39.90 -42.50 1.24
CA PHE A 86 39.09 -41.70 0.32
C PHE A 86 37.62 -41.66 0.77
N MET A 87 37.03 -42.80 1.12
CA MET A 87 35.67 -42.87 1.64
C MET A 87 35.51 -42.11 2.94
N MET A 88 36.52 -42.16 3.83
CA MET A 88 36.54 -41.37 5.07
C MET A 88 36.58 -39.87 4.79
N ALA A 89 37.40 -39.43 3.81
CA ALA A 89 37.46 -38.02 3.42
C ALA A 89 36.13 -37.54 2.82
N VAL A 90 35.49 -38.32 1.97
CA VAL A 90 34.18 -38.04 1.42
C VAL A 90 33.14 -37.92 2.52
N THR A 91 33.15 -38.83 3.49
CA THR A 91 32.24 -38.78 4.67
C THR A 91 32.43 -37.50 5.46
N LEU A 92 33.68 -37.07 5.71
CA LEU A 92 33.99 -35.82 6.38
C LEU A 92 33.44 -34.60 5.65
N ILE A 93 33.54 -34.57 4.31
CA ILE A 93 33.00 -33.49 3.48
C ILE A 93 31.47 -33.45 3.58
N VAL A 94 30.80 -34.60 3.45
CA VAL A 94 29.34 -34.70 3.50
C VAL A 94 28.81 -34.23 4.86
N VAL A 95 29.42 -34.69 5.96
CA VAL A 95 29.03 -34.29 7.34
C VAL A 95 29.29 -32.80 7.60
N ALA A 96 30.30 -32.20 6.95
CA ALA A 96 30.60 -30.78 7.10
C ALA A 96 29.54 -29.87 6.46
N VAL A 97 28.77 -30.37 5.50
CA VAL A 97 27.70 -29.55 4.86
C VAL A 97 26.46 -29.49 5.75
N PRO A 98 26.03 -28.30 6.19
CA PRO A 98 24.88 -28.18 7.09
C PRO A 98 23.55 -28.28 6.31
N GLU A 99 23.13 -29.49 5.92
CA GLU A 99 21.92 -29.74 5.13
C GLU A 99 20.62 -29.31 5.83
N GLY A 100 20.61 -29.31 7.15
CA GLY A 100 19.44 -28.90 7.95
C GLY A 100 19.18 -27.40 7.98
N LEU A 101 20.15 -26.57 7.61
CA LEU A 101 20.07 -25.12 7.77
C LEU A 101 19.04 -24.48 6.81
N PRO A 102 19.01 -24.77 5.49
CA PRO A 102 17.97 -24.27 4.61
C PRO A 102 16.57 -24.74 5.02
N MET A 103 16.44 -25.98 5.48
CA MET A 103 15.16 -26.54 5.91
C MET A 103 14.64 -25.85 7.18
N SER A 104 15.49 -25.57 8.15
CA SER A 104 15.10 -24.86 9.38
C SER A 104 14.65 -23.43 9.12
N VAL A 105 15.31 -22.73 8.18
CA VAL A 105 14.91 -21.37 7.75
C VAL A 105 13.56 -21.40 7.05
N THR A 106 13.34 -22.31 6.08
CA THR A 106 12.06 -22.41 5.39
C THR A 106 10.91 -22.76 6.34
N LEU A 107 11.13 -23.63 7.30
CA LEU A 107 10.15 -23.96 8.33
C LEU A 107 9.84 -22.73 9.20
N SER A 108 10.86 -21.99 9.64
CA SER A 108 10.67 -20.75 10.41
C SER A 108 9.88 -19.70 9.65
N LEU A 109 10.19 -19.50 8.36
CA LEU A 109 9.45 -18.57 7.50
C LEU A 109 7.99 -19.00 7.30
N ALA A 110 7.74 -20.31 7.16
CA ALA A 110 6.38 -20.85 7.03
C ALA A 110 5.56 -20.62 8.32
N LEU A 111 6.16 -20.83 9.47
CA LEU A 111 5.51 -20.56 10.76
C LEU A 111 5.23 -19.06 10.95
N ASN A 112 6.15 -18.19 10.56
CA ASN A 112 5.96 -16.74 10.60
C ASN A 112 4.84 -16.29 9.67
N MET A 113 4.79 -16.83 8.44
CA MET A 113 3.71 -16.56 7.49
C MET A 113 2.34 -16.94 8.07
N ARG A 114 2.23 -18.11 8.72
CA ARG A 114 1.00 -18.54 9.42
C ARG A 114 0.61 -17.58 10.55
N ARG A 115 1.61 -17.08 11.31
CA ARG A 115 1.38 -16.09 12.37
C ARG A 115 0.93 -14.73 11.82
N MET A 116 1.49 -14.29 10.70
CA MET A 116 1.07 -13.06 10.04
C MET A 116 -0.36 -13.18 9.49
N LEU A 117 -0.75 -14.34 8.99
CA LEU A 117 -2.12 -14.59 8.53
C LEU A 117 -3.14 -14.43 9.67
N SER A 118 -2.81 -14.87 10.89
CA SER A 118 -3.71 -14.70 12.06
C SER A 118 -3.90 -13.23 12.48
N THR A 119 -3.05 -12.34 12.02
CA THR A 119 -3.14 -10.87 12.22
C THR A 119 -3.68 -10.15 10.98
N ASN A 120 -4.40 -10.84 10.09
CA ASN A 120 -4.96 -10.34 8.84
C ASN A 120 -3.93 -9.83 7.82
N ASN A 121 -2.67 -10.28 7.92
CA ASN A 121 -1.64 -9.98 6.95
C ASN A 121 -1.45 -11.15 6.00
N LEU A 122 -1.97 -11.04 4.78
CA LEU A 122 -1.82 -12.06 3.75
C LEU A 122 -0.47 -11.95 3.06
N VAL A 123 0.43 -12.87 3.35
CA VAL A 123 1.73 -12.99 2.69
C VAL A 123 1.63 -13.99 1.55
N ARG A 124 1.89 -13.54 0.33
CA ARG A 124 1.85 -14.38 -0.89
C ARG A 124 3.17 -15.08 -1.18
N LYS A 125 4.30 -14.48 -0.79
CA LYS A 125 5.65 -15.02 -1.02
C LYS A 125 6.35 -15.17 0.32
N MET A 126 6.85 -16.38 0.62
CA MET A 126 7.49 -16.70 1.90
C MET A 126 8.70 -15.80 2.19
N HIS A 127 9.51 -15.50 1.17
CA HIS A 127 10.67 -14.62 1.30
C HIS A 127 10.32 -13.15 1.59
N ALA A 128 9.07 -12.72 1.39
CA ALA A 128 8.63 -11.37 1.73
C ALA A 128 8.70 -11.10 3.24
N CYS A 129 8.44 -12.12 4.08
CA CYS A 129 8.57 -11.99 5.54
C CYS A 129 9.99 -11.66 5.96
N GLU A 130 10.97 -12.26 5.31
CA GLU A 130 12.38 -12.02 5.56
C GLU A 130 12.79 -10.61 5.12
N THR A 131 12.42 -10.23 3.90
CA THR A 131 12.71 -8.89 3.37
C THR A 131 12.11 -7.80 4.25
N MET A 132 10.88 -7.99 4.74
CA MET A 132 10.23 -7.04 5.67
C MET A 132 11.00 -6.88 6.98
N GLY A 133 11.65 -7.93 7.49
CA GLY A 133 12.48 -7.86 8.68
C GLY A 133 13.80 -7.08 8.51
N ALA A 134 14.26 -6.91 7.27
CA ALA A 134 15.54 -6.28 6.93
C ALA A 134 15.41 -4.90 6.28
N ILE A 135 14.19 -4.34 6.19
CA ILE A 135 13.97 -3.03 5.59
C ILE A 135 14.54 -1.91 6.44
N THR A 136 15.14 -0.93 5.79
CA THR A 136 15.65 0.31 6.40
C THR A 136 14.85 1.54 6.00
N VAL A 137 14.10 1.45 4.89
CA VAL A 137 13.29 2.54 4.35
C VAL A 137 11.90 1.99 4.00
N ILE A 138 10.86 2.70 4.44
CA ILE A 138 9.46 2.41 4.12
C ILE A 138 8.92 3.54 3.26
N CYS A 139 8.57 3.23 2.01
CA CYS A 139 7.86 4.15 1.13
C CYS A 139 6.38 3.80 1.17
N THR A 140 5.55 4.75 1.56
CA THR A 140 4.11 4.55 1.66
C THR A 140 3.35 5.66 0.97
N ASP A 141 2.22 5.34 0.37
CA ASP A 141 1.27 6.35 -0.07
C ASP A 141 0.44 6.86 1.12
N LYS A 142 -0.13 8.05 0.99
CA LYS A 142 -0.95 8.67 2.04
C LYS A 142 -2.36 8.10 2.03
N THR A 143 -3.02 8.18 0.88
CA THR A 143 -4.46 7.96 0.76
C THR A 143 -4.81 6.47 0.66
N GLY A 144 -5.63 5.98 1.58
CA GLY A 144 -6.03 4.57 1.64
C GLY A 144 -4.99 3.64 2.25
N THR A 145 -3.80 4.15 2.63
CA THR A 145 -2.74 3.40 3.32
C THR A 145 -2.53 3.94 4.73
N LEU A 146 -2.14 5.20 4.86
CA LEU A 146 -2.03 5.89 6.17
C LEU A 146 -3.37 6.46 6.62
N THR A 147 -4.31 6.66 5.71
CA THR A 147 -5.65 7.14 5.96
C THR A 147 -6.68 6.11 5.49
N GLN A 148 -7.86 6.18 6.02
CA GLN A 148 -8.96 5.26 5.67
C GLN A 148 -9.62 5.58 4.31
N ASN A 149 -9.12 6.58 3.58
CA ASN A 149 -9.74 7.12 2.36
C ASN A 149 -11.20 7.56 2.59
N LEU A 150 -11.53 7.93 3.80
CA LEU A 150 -12.84 8.40 4.22
C LEU A 150 -12.74 9.87 4.59
N MET A 151 -13.33 10.72 3.77
CA MET A 151 -13.41 12.16 4.05
C MET A 151 -14.53 12.42 5.06
N GLN A 152 -14.25 13.30 6.01
CA GLN A 152 -15.23 13.79 7.00
C GLN A 152 -15.09 15.29 7.16
N VAL A 153 -16.21 15.98 7.45
CA VAL A 153 -16.18 17.39 7.83
C VAL A 153 -15.65 17.46 9.25
N TYR A 154 -14.48 18.09 9.41
CA TYR A 154 -13.85 18.25 10.72
C TYR A 154 -14.32 19.51 11.42
N GLU A 155 -14.24 20.65 10.76
CA GLU A 155 -14.65 21.94 11.30
C GLU A 155 -15.41 22.73 10.22
N PRO A 156 -16.77 22.78 10.28
CA PRO A 156 -17.55 23.60 9.38
C PRO A 156 -17.39 25.07 9.78
N ASN A 157 -17.23 25.94 8.80
CA ASN A 157 -17.20 27.37 9.00
C ASN A 157 -17.93 28.07 7.86
N PHE A 158 -19.18 28.43 8.12
CA PHE A 158 -20.02 29.11 7.15
C PHE A 158 -20.16 30.58 7.57
N TYR A 159 -19.63 31.48 6.76
CA TYR A 159 -19.77 32.91 6.98
C TYR A 159 -21.27 33.32 6.96
N GLY A 160 -21.68 34.04 7.97
CA GLY A 160 -23.05 34.51 8.11
C GLY A 160 -23.99 33.61 8.88
N LEU A 161 -23.58 32.38 9.25
CA LEU A 161 -24.33 31.61 10.25
C LEU A 161 -23.89 31.99 11.65
N LYS A 162 -24.84 31.97 12.62
CA LYS A 162 -24.50 32.12 14.03
C LYS A 162 -23.50 31.05 14.44
N ASP A 163 -22.39 31.49 15.03
CA ASP A 163 -21.26 30.63 15.42
C ASP A 163 -20.57 29.82 14.30
N GLY A 164 -20.98 30.01 13.03
CA GLY A 164 -20.34 29.40 11.86
C GLY A 164 -20.44 27.88 11.76
N LYS A 165 -20.98 27.17 12.74
CA LYS A 165 -20.89 25.73 12.89
C LYS A 165 -22.22 24.99 12.83
N GLU A 166 -23.29 25.55 13.33
CA GLU A 166 -24.59 24.90 13.44
C GLU A 166 -25.56 25.38 12.37
N ILE A 167 -26.24 24.44 11.74
CA ILE A 167 -27.31 24.71 10.79
C ILE A 167 -28.62 24.90 11.59
N GLY A 168 -29.12 26.11 11.58
CA GLY A 168 -30.40 26.47 12.18
C GLY A 168 -31.60 26.32 11.25
N GLU A 169 -32.69 27.02 11.59
CA GLU A 169 -33.91 27.10 10.78
C GLU A 169 -34.00 28.42 9.98
N ASP A 170 -32.96 29.24 10.04
CA ASP A 170 -32.89 30.52 9.35
C ASP A 170 -32.73 30.30 7.81
N ASP A 171 -33.12 31.33 7.05
CA ASP A 171 -33.09 31.24 5.58
C ASP A 171 -31.69 30.98 5.00
N LEU A 172 -30.65 31.47 5.68
CA LEU A 172 -29.29 31.27 5.25
C LEU A 172 -28.85 29.80 5.45
N SER A 173 -29.21 29.20 6.60
CA SER A 173 -29.02 27.78 6.87
C SER A 173 -29.72 26.91 5.82
N LYS A 174 -30.95 27.25 5.46
CA LYS A 174 -31.70 26.55 4.41
C LYS A 174 -31.01 26.66 3.05
N LEU A 175 -30.47 27.83 2.71
CA LEU A 175 -29.71 28.02 1.47
C LEU A 175 -28.41 27.20 1.43
N VAL A 176 -27.69 27.10 2.55
CA VAL A 176 -26.50 26.29 2.68
C VAL A 176 -26.85 24.80 2.48
N MET A 177 -27.90 24.32 3.15
CA MET A 177 -28.39 22.95 2.99
C MET A 177 -28.81 22.64 1.54
N GLU A 178 -29.58 23.55 0.93
CA GLU A 178 -29.97 23.44 -0.48
C GLU A 178 -28.74 23.38 -1.39
N GLY A 179 -27.75 24.26 -1.16
CA GLY A 179 -26.52 24.29 -1.94
C GLY A 179 -25.68 23.01 -1.81
N ILE A 180 -25.53 22.44 -0.60
CA ILE A 180 -24.84 21.18 -0.38
C ILE A 180 -25.57 20.03 -1.07
N SER A 181 -26.90 19.97 -0.96
CA SER A 181 -27.71 18.88 -1.50
C SER A 181 -27.84 18.94 -3.03
N ALA A 182 -28.13 20.11 -3.61
CA ALA A 182 -28.36 20.29 -5.04
C ALA A 182 -27.05 20.32 -5.85
N ASN A 183 -25.95 20.89 -5.31
CA ASN A 183 -24.66 20.96 -5.96
C ASN A 183 -23.79 19.75 -5.62
N SER A 184 -24.33 18.53 -5.77
CA SER A 184 -23.65 17.28 -5.53
C SER A 184 -24.08 16.20 -6.52
N THR A 185 -23.14 15.39 -6.97
CA THR A 185 -23.40 14.18 -7.77
C THR A 185 -23.37 12.91 -6.94
N ALA A 186 -22.90 13.01 -5.69
CA ALA A 186 -22.86 11.89 -4.76
C ALA A 186 -24.23 11.56 -4.17
N PHE A 187 -24.37 10.36 -3.66
CA PHE A 187 -25.55 9.90 -2.91
C PHE A 187 -25.13 8.96 -1.78
N LEU A 188 -26.00 8.84 -0.78
CA LEU A 188 -25.83 7.91 0.33
C LEU A 188 -26.70 6.69 0.05
N GLU A 189 -26.12 5.48 0.18
CA GLU A 189 -26.87 4.24 0.14
C GLU A 189 -27.68 4.09 1.43
N GLU A 190 -28.92 3.64 1.30
CA GLU A 190 -29.73 3.24 2.45
C GLU A 190 -29.12 1.95 3.02
N THR A 191 -28.57 2.06 4.20
CA THR A 191 -28.06 0.94 4.98
C THR A 191 -29.04 0.60 6.09
N THR A 192 -28.96 -0.62 6.64
CA THR A 192 -29.73 -1.04 7.81
C THR A 192 -29.50 -0.05 8.99
N PRO A 193 -30.45 0.15 9.88
CA PRO A 193 -30.37 1.15 10.96
C PRO A 193 -29.13 1.04 11.86
N GLU A 194 -28.46 -0.10 11.86
CA GLU A 194 -27.27 -0.38 12.67
C GLU A 194 -25.96 -0.03 11.96
N GLU A 195 -25.95 0.16 10.62
CA GLU A 195 -24.75 0.49 9.87
C GLU A 195 -24.68 1.97 9.53
N LYS A 196 -23.47 2.53 9.56
CA LYS A 196 -23.26 3.91 9.10
C LYS A 196 -23.51 3.98 7.58
N PRO A 197 -24.26 4.98 7.09
CA PRO A 197 -24.57 5.12 5.68
C PRO A 197 -23.28 5.22 4.86
N LYS A 198 -23.22 4.42 3.79
CA LYS A 198 -22.11 4.44 2.82
C LYS A 198 -22.43 5.44 1.73
N GLY A 199 -21.45 6.29 1.41
CA GLY A 199 -21.59 7.23 0.32
C GLY A 199 -20.97 6.69 -0.98
N VAL A 200 -21.64 6.98 -2.08
CA VAL A 200 -21.16 6.68 -3.44
C VAL A 200 -20.97 7.99 -4.19
N GLY A 201 -19.79 8.17 -4.79
CA GLY A 201 -19.43 9.36 -5.54
C GLY A 201 -18.12 10.00 -5.07
N ASN A 202 -17.99 11.30 -5.30
CA ASN A 202 -16.80 12.04 -4.90
C ASN A 202 -16.68 12.08 -3.36
N PRO A 203 -15.53 11.70 -2.76
CA PRO A 203 -15.36 11.64 -1.31
C PRO A 203 -15.69 12.95 -0.57
N THR A 204 -15.37 14.09 -1.17
CA THR A 204 -15.68 15.42 -0.58
C THR A 204 -17.19 15.67 -0.54
N GLU A 205 -17.91 15.29 -1.60
CA GLU A 205 -19.36 15.42 -1.66
C GLU A 205 -20.04 14.48 -0.66
N VAL A 206 -19.58 13.23 -0.61
CA VAL A 206 -20.04 12.25 0.37
C VAL A 206 -19.86 12.76 1.79
N ALA A 207 -18.70 13.36 2.10
CA ALA A 207 -18.44 13.93 3.45
C ALA A 207 -19.45 15.03 3.82
N LEU A 208 -19.83 15.89 2.89
CA LEU A 208 -20.82 16.94 3.10
C LEU A 208 -22.23 16.35 3.30
N LEU A 209 -22.61 15.34 2.52
CA LEU A 209 -23.90 14.66 2.68
C LEU A 209 -24.00 13.90 4.02
N LEU A 210 -22.93 13.21 4.42
CA LEU A 210 -22.84 12.54 5.73
C LEU A 210 -22.94 13.55 6.88
N TRP A 211 -22.32 14.72 6.70
CA TRP A 211 -22.41 15.80 7.68
C TRP A 211 -23.85 16.33 7.81
N LEU A 212 -24.55 16.58 6.68
CA LEU A 212 -25.98 16.93 6.71
C LEU A 212 -26.83 15.87 7.40
N ASN A 213 -26.58 14.61 7.11
CA ASN A 213 -27.29 13.49 7.75
C ASN A 213 -27.04 13.45 9.26
N SER A 214 -25.81 13.77 9.72
CA SER A 214 -25.49 13.88 11.15
C SER A 214 -26.23 15.01 11.85
N GLN A 215 -26.64 16.05 11.10
CA GLN A 215 -27.48 17.16 11.58
C GLN A 215 -28.98 16.81 11.48
N GLN A 216 -29.33 15.56 11.27
CA GLN A 216 -30.71 15.08 11.10
C GLN A 216 -31.49 15.77 9.97
N ARG A 217 -30.78 16.16 8.91
CA ARG A 217 -31.35 16.78 7.71
C ARG A 217 -31.33 15.82 6.53
N ASN A 218 -32.49 15.58 5.94
CA ASN A 218 -32.63 14.71 4.77
C ASN A 218 -32.25 15.46 3.50
N TYR A 219 -31.08 15.12 2.93
CA TYR A 219 -30.57 15.75 1.72
C TYR A 219 -31.39 15.38 0.46
N LEU A 220 -32.09 14.22 0.47
CA LEU A 220 -32.92 13.79 -0.68
C LEU A 220 -34.13 14.69 -0.86
N GLU A 221 -34.86 14.97 0.21
CA GLU A 221 -36.00 15.87 0.19
C GLU A 221 -35.60 17.28 -0.30
N LEU A 222 -34.43 17.77 0.19
CA LEU A 222 -33.91 19.05 -0.25
C LEU A 222 -33.51 19.05 -1.76
N ARG A 223 -32.95 17.93 -2.25
CA ARG A 223 -32.56 17.81 -3.64
C ARG A 223 -33.75 17.67 -4.59
N GLU A 224 -34.77 16.89 -4.19
CA GLU A 224 -35.99 16.69 -4.96
C GLU A 224 -36.87 17.96 -5.00
N GLY A 225 -36.83 18.74 -3.94
CA GLY A 225 -37.56 20.02 -3.87
C GLY A 225 -37.02 21.12 -4.78
N VAL A 226 -35.81 20.92 -5.36
CA VAL A 226 -35.12 21.95 -6.14
C VAL A 226 -35.04 21.52 -7.62
N LYS A 227 -35.48 22.42 -8.51
CA LYS A 227 -35.37 22.19 -9.96
C LYS A 227 -33.97 22.56 -10.46
N VAL A 228 -33.16 21.56 -10.78
CA VAL A 228 -31.85 21.75 -11.45
C VAL A 228 -32.10 22.16 -12.91
N LEU A 229 -31.53 23.27 -13.33
CA LEU A 229 -31.64 23.81 -14.68
C LEU A 229 -30.43 23.44 -15.53
N ASP A 230 -29.23 23.52 -14.95
CA ASP A 230 -27.98 23.20 -15.62
C ASP A 230 -26.91 22.81 -14.58
N GLN A 231 -25.95 21.98 -14.99
CA GLN A 231 -24.90 21.51 -14.10
C GLN A 231 -23.55 21.40 -14.81
N LEU A 232 -22.56 22.11 -14.31
CA LEU A 232 -21.17 22.00 -14.73
C LEU A 232 -20.43 21.11 -13.73
N THR A 233 -20.15 19.87 -14.12
CA THR A 233 -19.45 18.89 -13.26
C THR A 233 -18.01 19.31 -12.96
N PHE A 234 -17.44 18.78 -11.89
CA PHE A 234 -16.05 19.05 -11.52
C PHE A 234 -15.05 18.62 -12.62
N SER A 235 -14.06 19.44 -12.86
CA SER A 235 -12.89 19.06 -13.64
C SER A 235 -11.60 19.53 -12.98
N THR A 236 -10.52 18.76 -13.14
CA THR A 236 -9.20 19.07 -12.57
C THR A 236 -8.59 20.36 -13.12
N GLU A 237 -8.96 20.77 -14.33
CA GLU A 237 -8.51 22.02 -14.94
C GLU A 237 -9.22 23.22 -14.33
N ARG A 238 -10.55 23.15 -14.19
CA ARG A 238 -11.37 24.23 -13.63
C ARG A 238 -11.29 24.31 -12.11
N LYS A 239 -11.08 23.17 -11.44
CA LYS A 239 -11.04 23.01 -9.98
C LYS A 239 -12.30 23.47 -9.26
N PHE A 240 -13.44 23.55 -9.94
CA PHE A 240 -14.73 23.81 -9.36
C PHE A 240 -15.87 23.09 -10.07
N MET A 241 -16.97 22.95 -9.39
CA MET A 241 -18.28 22.50 -9.89
C MET A 241 -19.29 23.58 -9.68
N ALA A 242 -20.25 23.74 -10.58
CA ALA A 242 -21.32 24.69 -10.47
C ALA A 242 -22.67 24.07 -10.87
N THR A 243 -23.73 24.37 -10.15
CA THR A 243 -25.09 23.90 -10.44
C THR A 243 -26.04 25.06 -10.41
N LEU A 244 -26.72 25.29 -11.54
CA LEU A 244 -27.76 26.31 -11.68
C LEU A 244 -29.10 25.68 -11.30
N VAL A 245 -29.76 26.26 -10.31
CA VAL A 245 -31.04 25.77 -9.79
C VAL A 245 -32.08 26.88 -9.77
N HIS A 246 -33.35 26.50 -9.77
CA HIS A 246 -34.45 27.38 -9.38
C HIS A 246 -34.77 27.07 -7.93
N SER A 247 -34.35 27.95 -7.02
CA SER A 247 -34.57 27.78 -5.59
C SER A 247 -36.01 28.13 -5.21
N PRO A 248 -36.75 27.22 -4.57
CA PRO A 248 -38.08 27.53 -4.02
C PRO A 248 -38.01 28.48 -2.83
N LEU A 249 -36.86 28.52 -2.11
CA LEU A 249 -36.69 29.37 -0.94
C LEU A 249 -36.70 30.87 -1.29
N ILE A 250 -36.07 31.24 -2.40
CA ILE A 250 -35.91 32.64 -2.84
C ILE A 250 -36.84 32.96 -4.02
N GLY A 251 -37.38 31.95 -4.70
CA GLY A 251 -38.18 32.11 -5.93
C GLY A 251 -37.36 32.60 -7.14
N LYS A 252 -36.03 32.44 -7.13
CA LYS A 252 -35.10 32.91 -8.16
C LYS A 252 -34.13 31.82 -8.61
N LYS A 253 -33.46 32.06 -9.72
CA LYS A 253 -32.37 31.23 -10.17
C LYS A 253 -31.11 31.53 -9.35
N ILE A 254 -30.48 30.49 -8.81
CA ILE A 254 -29.23 30.55 -8.04
C ILE A 254 -28.20 29.66 -8.71
N LEU A 255 -26.97 30.13 -8.77
CA LEU A 255 -25.81 29.34 -9.17
C LEU A 255 -24.99 28.97 -7.93
N TYR A 256 -25.07 27.71 -7.51
CA TYR A 256 -24.21 27.18 -6.47
C TYR A 256 -22.87 26.76 -7.06
N VAL A 257 -21.78 27.24 -6.45
CA VAL A 257 -20.42 26.92 -6.87
C VAL A 257 -19.62 26.37 -5.70
N LYS A 258 -18.96 25.23 -5.90
CA LYS A 258 -18.01 24.66 -4.96
C LYS A 258 -16.70 24.28 -5.64
N GLY A 259 -15.58 24.44 -4.97
CA GLY A 259 -14.28 24.12 -5.53
C GLY A 259 -13.13 24.61 -4.68
N ALA A 260 -11.95 24.70 -5.29
CA ALA A 260 -10.75 25.20 -4.64
C ALA A 260 -10.96 26.63 -4.13
N PRO A 261 -10.66 26.92 -2.85
CA PRO A 261 -10.98 28.21 -2.23
C PRO A 261 -10.42 29.40 -3.01
N GLU A 262 -9.19 29.31 -3.49
CA GLU A 262 -8.52 30.36 -4.26
C GLU A 262 -9.24 30.67 -5.58
N ILE A 263 -9.81 29.66 -6.22
CA ILE A 263 -10.54 29.82 -7.49
C ILE A 263 -11.94 30.41 -7.23
N VAL A 264 -12.64 29.89 -6.22
CA VAL A 264 -14.00 30.34 -5.91
C VAL A 264 -13.97 31.76 -5.35
N LEU A 265 -13.07 32.08 -4.40
CA LEU A 265 -12.90 33.42 -3.84
C LEU A 265 -12.52 34.45 -4.90
N GLY A 266 -11.68 34.09 -5.88
CA GLY A 266 -11.32 34.98 -6.99
C GLY A 266 -12.49 35.35 -7.90
N LYS A 267 -13.60 34.57 -7.86
CA LYS A 267 -14.85 34.85 -8.60
C LYS A 267 -15.89 35.60 -7.78
N CYS A 268 -15.71 35.68 -6.46
CA CYS A 268 -16.62 36.36 -5.56
C CYS A 268 -16.33 37.87 -5.54
N LYS A 269 -17.38 38.67 -5.55
CA LYS A 269 -17.31 40.15 -5.41
C LYS A 269 -17.69 40.58 -3.99
N ASP A 270 -18.58 39.86 -3.40
CA ASP A 270 -19.20 40.21 -2.10
C ASP A 270 -19.21 38.99 -1.17
N VAL A 271 -19.27 39.23 0.09
CA VAL A 271 -19.47 38.24 1.15
C VAL A 271 -20.71 38.60 1.95
N LEU A 272 -21.47 37.62 2.39
CA LEU A 272 -22.60 37.79 3.29
C LEU A 272 -22.10 37.61 4.72
N LEU A 273 -22.14 38.70 5.52
CA LEU A 273 -21.78 38.70 6.94
C LEU A 273 -22.98 39.18 7.73
N ASP A 274 -23.42 38.39 8.69
CA ASP A 274 -24.59 38.71 9.58
C ASP A 274 -25.82 39.18 8.80
N GLY A 275 -26.12 38.53 7.68
CA GLY A 275 -27.24 38.90 6.81
C GLY A 275 -27.02 40.14 5.96
N LYS A 276 -25.88 40.82 6.05
CA LYS A 276 -25.53 42.02 5.29
C LYS A 276 -24.52 41.69 4.20
N ARG A 277 -24.71 42.24 3.01
CA ARG A 277 -23.79 42.13 1.86
C ARG A 277 -22.64 43.09 2.07
N CYS A 278 -21.43 42.55 2.15
CA CYS A 278 -20.17 43.28 2.27
C CYS A 278 -19.27 43.02 1.07
N LEU A 279 -18.49 44.00 0.63
CA LEU A 279 -17.52 43.81 -0.43
C LEU A 279 -16.36 42.94 0.05
N LEU A 280 -15.97 41.94 -0.74
CA LEU A 280 -14.95 40.94 -0.33
C LEU A 280 -13.56 41.54 -0.09
N TYR A 281 -13.18 42.60 -0.81
CA TYR A 281 -11.88 43.24 -0.64
C TYR A 281 -11.78 44.19 0.56
N THR A 282 -12.90 44.48 1.24
CA THR A 282 -12.90 45.22 2.51
C THR A 282 -12.87 44.30 3.73
N SER A 283 -13.02 42.99 3.52
CA SER A 283 -12.90 41.97 4.56
C SER A 283 -11.48 41.33 4.46
N PRO A 284 -10.73 41.22 5.57
CA PRO A 284 -9.44 40.56 5.54
C PRO A 284 -9.61 39.11 5.08
N SER A 285 -8.78 38.69 4.11
CA SER A 285 -8.75 37.30 3.66
C SER A 285 -8.40 36.38 4.82
N PRO A 286 -8.97 35.18 4.93
CA PRO A 286 -8.55 34.19 5.92
C PRO A 286 -7.04 33.88 5.90
N ARG A 287 -6.34 34.15 4.78
CA ARG A 287 -4.89 34.08 4.67
C ARG A 287 -4.17 35.26 5.33
N ASP A 288 -4.78 36.42 5.32
CA ASP A 288 -4.18 37.63 5.90
C ASP A 288 -4.30 37.64 7.43
N MET A 289 -5.24 36.89 7.99
CA MET A 289 -5.41 36.71 9.44
C MET A 289 -4.45 35.67 10.06
N ARG A 290 -3.64 34.99 9.25
CA ARG A 290 -2.66 33.97 9.70
C ARG A 290 -1.20 34.45 9.64
N ARG A 291 -0.95 35.73 9.47
CA ARG A 291 0.40 36.33 9.59
C ARG A 291 0.61 37.00 10.93
#